data_5a9cf1f1fa82f92b66aa933c11b3c3bc
#
_entry.id   5a9cf1f1fa82f92b66aa933c11b3c3bc
#
_cell.length_a   1.000
_cell.length_b   1.000
_cell.length_c   1.000
_cell.angle_alpha   90.00
_cell.angle_beta   90.00
_cell.angle_gamma   90.00
#
_symmetry.space_group_name_H-M   'P 1'
#
loop_
_entity.id
_entity.type
_entity.pdbx_description
1 polymer ?
#
loop_
_entity_poly.entity_id
_entity_poly.type
_entity_poly.pdbx_seq_one_letter_code
_entity_poly.pdbx_strand_id
1 'polypeptide(L)'
;MSTTETPKENLVMEHLVSLTYSEQLTPILERYVDALIDGHIIGHKCPSCGRVYVPGKGYCPICVVPTGDKDEVEVSDHGIVTGFTIVAPVAYYGQTETEPFVYASVLLDGCDSNLGGQDIVGVPHDQIRSGMRVRAVWKPKEKRTGSGVSNRGWGSVASVIDAFEWTGEPDEDRAKYEEHIF
;
A
#
# COMPACT_ATOMS: atom_id res chain seq x y z
N MET A 1 31.57 -37.11 37.44
CA MET A 1 31.77 -35.64 37.48
C MET A 1 31.28 -35.09 36.17
N SER A 2 30.09 -34.51 36.15
CA SER A 2 29.52 -33.91 34.96
C SER A 2 30.00 -32.46 34.88
N THR A 3 30.86 -32.14 33.93
CA THR A 3 31.28 -30.78 33.66
C THR A 3 30.15 -30.07 32.91
N THR A 4 29.41 -29.25 33.62
CA THR A 4 28.46 -28.31 33.02
C THR A 4 29.28 -27.24 32.28
N GLU A 5 29.44 -27.39 30.96
CA GLU A 5 29.97 -26.31 30.12
C GLU A 5 29.00 -25.14 30.17
N THR A 6 29.48 -24.00 30.62
CA THR A 6 28.73 -22.73 30.53
C THR A 6 28.53 -22.39 29.05
N PRO A 7 27.31 -22.12 28.60
CA PRO A 7 27.08 -21.72 27.20
C PRO A 7 27.97 -20.52 26.86
N LYS A 8 28.76 -20.64 25.80
CA LYS A 8 29.58 -19.54 25.29
C LYS A 8 28.66 -18.43 24.80
N GLU A 9 28.76 -17.27 25.42
CA GLU A 9 28.01 -16.09 25.01
C GLU A 9 28.40 -15.71 23.57
N ASN A 10 27.42 -15.55 22.69
CA ASN A 10 27.65 -15.17 21.31
C ASN A 10 28.19 -13.74 21.26
N LEU A 11 29.22 -13.52 20.46
CA LEU A 11 29.69 -12.17 20.17
C LEU A 11 28.64 -11.46 19.31
N VAL A 12 28.14 -10.34 19.79
CA VAL A 12 27.17 -9.49 19.08
C VAL A 12 27.86 -8.18 18.71
N MET A 13 27.73 -7.81 17.45
CA MET A 13 28.17 -6.50 16.96
C MET A 13 26.95 -5.73 16.48
N GLU A 14 26.72 -4.56 17.05
CA GLU A 14 25.67 -3.67 16.60
C GLU A 14 26.15 -2.89 15.37
N HIS A 15 25.31 -2.90 14.33
CA HIS A 15 25.57 -2.15 13.12
C HIS A 15 24.31 -1.38 12.73
N LEU A 16 24.37 -0.05 12.86
CA LEU A 16 23.29 0.84 12.46
C LEU A 16 23.52 1.38 11.06
N VAL A 17 22.51 1.18 10.19
CA VAL A 17 22.44 1.85 8.88
C VAL A 17 21.15 2.67 8.83
N SER A 18 21.27 3.99 8.60
CA SER A 18 20.13 4.90 8.40
C SER A 18 20.32 5.65 7.10
N LEU A 19 19.37 5.49 6.17
CA LEU A 19 19.41 6.09 4.84
C LEU A 19 18.18 6.98 4.64
N THR A 20 18.41 8.20 4.18
CA THR A 20 17.34 9.14 3.79
C THR A 20 17.53 9.53 2.33
N TYR A 21 16.47 9.38 1.54
CA TYR A 21 16.47 9.76 0.13
C TYR A 21 15.50 10.91 -0.10
N SER A 22 15.87 11.78 -1.03
CA SER A 22 14.96 12.77 -1.61
C SER A 22 14.87 12.51 -3.10
N GLU A 23 13.68 12.26 -3.59
CA GLU A 23 13.41 11.98 -5.00
C GLU A 23 12.55 13.09 -5.58
N GLN A 24 12.85 13.48 -6.82
CA GLN A 24 11.99 14.38 -7.56
C GLN A 24 10.86 13.56 -8.21
N LEU A 25 9.62 13.98 -7.98
CA LEU A 25 8.47 13.34 -8.62
C LEU A 25 8.48 13.61 -10.14
N THR A 26 7.99 12.64 -10.89
CA THR A 26 7.67 12.86 -12.30
C THR A 26 6.38 13.67 -12.42
N PRO A 27 6.14 14.40 -13.53
CA PRO A 27 4.89 15.15 -13.71
C PRO A 27 3.62 14.31 -13.54
N ILE A 28 3.67 13.02 -13.90
CA ILE A 28 2.55 12.07 -13.71
C ILE A 28 2.30 11.82 -12.21
N LEU A 29 3.36 11.62 -11.44
CA LEU A 29 3.23 11.41 -9.99
C LEU A 29 2.87 12.68 -9.26
N GLU A 30 3.32 13.85 -9.70
CA GLU A 30 2.88 15.14 -9.17
C GLU A 30 1.37 15.29 -9.29
N ARG A 31 0.80 15.05 -10.48
CA ARG A 31 -0.66 15.13 -10.67
C ARG A 31 -1.42 14.09 -9.85
N TYR A 32 -0.88 12.89 -9.73
CA TYR A 32 -1.47 11.87 -8.86
C TYR A 32 -1.52 12.32 -7.40
N VAL A 33 -0.43 12.89 -6.89
CA VAL A 33 -0.36 13.43 -5.52
C VAL A 33 -1.32 14.60 -5.33
N ASP A 34 -1.40 15.52 -6.30
CA ASP A 34 -2.33 16.65 -6.25
C ASP A 34 -3.79 16.18 -6.22
N ALA A 35 -4.13 15.18 -7.05
CA ALA A 35 -5.46 14.57 -7.04
C ALA A 35 -5.78 13.92 -5.67
N LEU A 36 -4.83 13.19 -5.08
CA LEU A 36 -4.99 12.61 -3.76
C LEU A 36 -5.22 13.68 -2.68
N ILE A 37 -4.47 14.79 -2.70
CA ILE A 37 -4.66 15.90 -1.76
C ILE A 37 -6.08 16.48 -1.88
N ASP A 38 -6.60 16.55 -3.10
CA ASP A 38 -7.97 17.02 -3.34
C ASP A 38 -9.06 15.97 -3.03
N GLY A 39 -8.67 14.72 -2.81
CA GLY A 39 -9.58 13.63 -2.41
C GLY A 39 -10.05 12.76 -3.56
N HIS A 40 -9.28 12.69 -4.61
CA HIS A 40 -9.53 11.87 -5.79
C HIS A 40 -8.39 10.88 -6.01
N ILE A 41 -8.71 9.68 -6.44
CA ILE A 41 -7.72 8.70 -6.91
C ILE A 41 -7.77 8.70 -8.43
N ILE A 42 -6.64 8.97 -9.08
CA ILE A 42 -6.53 8.91 -10.53
C ILE A 42 -5.58 7.79 -10.94
N GLY A 43 -5.92 7.12 -12.04
CA GLY A 43 -5.09 6.12 -12.68
C GLY A 43 -4.92 6.42 -14.17
N HIS A 44 -4.11 5.64 -14.87
CA HIS A 44 -3.95 5.70 -16.30
C HIS A 44 -4.56 4.48 -16.97
N LYS A 45 -5.52 4.71 -17.89
CA LYS A 45 -6.13 3.67 -18.70
C LYS A 45 -5.32 3.44 -19.98
N CYS A 46 -4.87 2.21 -20.18
CA CYS A 46 -4.13 1.85 -21.38
C CYS A 46 -5.01 2.01 -22.64
N PRO A 47 -4.60 2.78 -23.66
CA PRO A 47 -5.37 2.94 -24.89
C PRO A 47 -5.43 1.67 -25.75
N SER A 48 -4.58 0.69 -25.49
CA SER A 48 -4.52 -0.56 -26.26
C SER A 48 -5.32 -1.70 -25.60
N CYS A 49 -5.11 -1.99 -24.31
CA CYS A 49 -5.75 -3.12 -23.62
C CYS A 49 -6.84 -2.70 -22.64
N GLY A 50 -7.04 -1.42 -22.39
CA GLY A 50 -8.06 -0.88 -21.49
C GLY A 50 -7.74 -1.02 -19.99
N ARG A 51 -6.64 -1.67 -19.60
CA ARG A 51 -6.25 -1.81 -18.19
C ARG A 51 -5.94 -0.47 -17.56
N VAL A 52 -6.30 -0.35 -16.28
CA VAL A 52 -6.10 0.86 -15.46
C VAL A 52 -5.05 0.60 -14.39
N TYR A 53 -4.05 1.46 -14.31
CA TYR A 53 -2.96 1.37 -13.33
C TYR A 53 -2.96 2.57 -12.39
N VAL A 54 -2.88 2.32 -11.10
CA VAL A 54 -2.77 3.32 -10.04
C VAL A 54 -1.50 3.07 -9.21
N PRO A 55 -0.61 4.07 -9.05
CA PRO A 55 -0.54 5.32 -9.82
C PRO A 55 -0.21 5.08 -11.29
N GLY A 56 -0.47 6.07 -12.15
CA GLY A 56 -0.03 6.06 -13.55
C GLY A 56 1.49 5.93 -13.65
N LYS A 57 1.97 5.09 -14.57
CA LYS A 57 3.40 4.78 -14.75
C LYS A 57 4.03 5.41 -16.00
N GLY A 58 3.25 6.16 -16.78
CA GLY A 58 3.70 6.73 -18.05
C GLY A 58 3.71 5.74 -19.21
N TYR A 59 3.43 4.47 -18.96
CA TYR A 59 3.29 3.42 -19.97
C TYR A 59 2.48 2.24 -19.42
N CYS A 60 1.89 1.46 -20.31
CA CYS A 60 1.26 0.19 -19.94
C CYS A 60 2.33 -0.92 -19.80
N PRO A 61 2.44 -1.61 -18.65
CA PRO A 61 3.42 -2.68 -18.46
C PRO A 61 3.23 -3.88 -19.40
N ILE A 62 2.00 -4.12 -19.86
CA ILE A 62 1.66 -5.26 -20.72
C ILE A 62 1.86 -4.93 -22.19
N CYS A 63 1.34 -3.78 -22.65
CA CYS A 63 1.37 -3.41 -24.07
C CYS A 63 2.60 -2.58 -24.46
N VAL A 64 3.34 -2.08 -23.48
CA VAL A 64 4.51 -1.21 -23.66
C VAL A 64 4.18 0.07 -24.47
N VAL A 65 2.92 0.50 -24.41
CA VAL A 65 2.46 1.75 -25.03
C VAL A 65 2.51 2.89 -24.03
N PRO A 66 2.91 4.11 -24.44
CA PRO A 66 2.93 5.25 -23.55
C PRO A 66 1.52 5.65 -23.12
N THR A 67 1.40 6.10 -21.85
CA THR A 67 0.20 6.72 -21.29
C THR A 67 0.54 8.09 -20.71
N GLY A 68 -0.43 8.97 -20.64
CA GLY A 68 -0.23 10.33 -20.12
C GLY A 68 -1.56 10.98 -19.75
N ASP A 69 -1.58 12.30 -19.67
CA ASP A 69 -2.70 13.12 -19.19
C ASP A 69 -4.06 12.78 -19.85
N LYS A 70 -4.04 12.52 -21.15
CA LYS A 70 -5.25 12.14 -21.91
C LYS A 70 -5.82 10.76 -21.54
N ASP A 71 -5.04 9.95 -20.87
CA ASP A 71 -5.38 8.58 -20.49
C ASP A 71 -5.75 8.51 -19.00
N GLU A 72 -5.79 9.64 -18.29
CA GLU A 72 -6.20 9.73 -16.90
C GLU A 72 -7.68 9.37 -16.73
N VAL A 73 -7.96 8.58 -15.72
CA VAL A 73 -9.32 8.20 -15.31
C VAL A 73 -9.43 8.26 -13.78
N GLU A 74 -10.60 8.64 -13.29
CA GLU A 74 -10.91 8.56 -11.88
C GLU A 74 -11.15 7.12 -11.49
N VAL A 75 -10.64 6.73 -10.32
CA VAL A 75 -10.74 5.38 -9.75
C VAL A 75 -11.47 5.47 -8.41
N SER A 76 -12.28 4.47 -8.11
CA SER A 76 -12.99 4.37 -6.85
C SER A 76 -12.04 4.33 -5.66
N ASP A 77 -12.47 4.85 -4.52
CA ASP A 77 -11.81 4.69 -3.23
C ASP A 77 -12.27 3.43 -2.46
N HIS A 78 -13.13 2.60 -3.09
CA HIS A 78 -13.50 1.26 -2.64
C HIS A 78 -12.66 0.21 -3.34
N GLY A 79 -12.47 -0.94 -2.69
CA GLY A 79 -11.69 -2.02 -3.27
C GLY A 79 -11.81 -3.33 -2.53
N ILE A 80 -10.93 -4.25 -2.89
CA ILE A 80 -10.89 -5.62 -2.39
C ILE A 80 -9.52 -5.89 -1.79
N VAL A 81 -9.45 -6.48 -0.61
CA VAL A 81 -8.19 -7.01 -0.07
C VAL A 81 -7.79 -8.23 -0.87
N THR A 82 -6.67 -8.16 -1.60
CA THR A 82 -6.16 -9.29 -2.42
C THR A 82 -5.17 -10.15 -1.66
N GLY A 83 -4.40 -9.55 -0.75
CA GLY A 83 -3.45 -10.24 0.12
C GLY A 83 -3.09 -9.38 1.31
N PHE A 84 -2.60 -10.00 2.39
CA PHE A 84 -2.18 -9.27 3.58
C PHE A 84 -1.18 -10.06 4.40
N THR A 85 -0.50 -9.36 5.30
CA THR A 85 0.28 -9.94 6.40
C THR A 85 0.02 -9.13 7.67
N ILE A 86 0.10 -9.81 8.82
CA ILE A 86 0.07 -9.16 10.12
C ILE A 86 1.53 -9.03 10.57
N VAL A 87 2.01 -7.79 10.63
CA VAL A 87 3.38 -7.48 11.02
C VAL A 87 3.44 -7.38 12.54
N ALA A 88 4.16 -8.29 13.18
CA ALA A 88 4.48 -8.19 14.60
C ALA A 88 5.69 -7.27 14.76
N PRO A 89 5.62 -6.24 15.61
CA PRO A 89 6.77 -5.37 15.86
C PRO A 89 7.94 -6.16 16.44
N VAL A 90 9.12 -5.97 15.84
CA VAL A 90 10.38 -6.48 16.37
C VAL A 90 11.25 -5.28 16.75
N ALA A 91 11.93 -5.35 17.89
CA ALA A 91 12.76 -4.24 18.35
C ALA A 91 13.91 -3.98 17.37
N TYR A 92 13.86 -2.86 16.64
CA TYR A 92 14.93 -2.34 15.82
C TYR A 92 15.06 -0.83 16.00
N TYR A 93 16.22 -0.30 15.68
CA TYR A 93 16.48 1.12 15.87
C TYR A 93 15.54 1.99 15.01
N GLY A 94 14.89 2.96 15.65
CA GLY A 94 13.95 3.88 14.97
C GLY A 94 12.56 3.33 14.74
N GLN A 95 12.24 2.14 15.28
CA GLN A 95 10.89 1.59 15.24
C GLN A 95 9.94 2.48 16.04
N THR A 96 8.80 2.78 15.46
CA THR A 96 7.71 3.56 16.08
C THR A 96 6.51 2.70 16.42
N GLU A 97 6.33 1.58 15.73
CA GLU A 97 5.24 0.64 15.96
C GLU A 97 5.52 -0.20 17.20
N THR A 98 4.56 -0.23 18.14
CA THR A 98 4.61 -1.05 19.35
C THR A 98 3.61 -2.20 19.33
N GLU A 99 2.57 -2.07 18.51
CA GLU A 99 1.49 -3.04 18.36
C GLU A 99 1.51 -3.65 16.95
N PRO A 100 1.03 -4.90 16.80
CA PRO A 100 0.87 -5.50 15.50
C PRO A 100 0.00 -4.63 14.58
N PHE A 101 0.39 -4.54 13.31
CA PHE A 101 -0.37 -3.82 12.28
C PHE A 101 -0.50 -4.67 11.01
N VAL A 102 -1.43 -4.29 10.16
CA VAL A 102 -1.69 -4.98 8.90
C VAL A 102 -0.92 -4.31 7.77
N TYR A 103 -0.35 -5.13 6.90
CA TYR A 103 0.24 -4.71 5.64
C TYR A 103 -0.50 -5.43 4.51
N ALA A 104 -1.46 -4.75 3.91
CA ALA A 104 -2.35 -5.34 2.91
C ALA A 104 -2.12 -4.77 1.51
N SER A 105 -2.50 -5.56 0.51
CA SER A 105 -2.66 -5.14 -0.87
C SER A 105 -4.16 -4.96 -1.15
N VAL A 106 -4.53 -3.81 -1.69
CA VAL A 106 -5.92 -3.47 -2.04
C VAL A 106 -6.02 -3.25 -3.55
N LEU A 107 -6.89 -4.00 -4.20
CA LEU A 107 -7.30 -3.78 -5.57
C LEU A 107 -8.50 -2.84 -5.59
N LEU A 108 -8.31 -1.61 -6.05
CA LEU A 108 -9.39 -0.64 -6.16
C LEU A 108 -10.38 -1.02 -7.27
N ASP A 109 -11.66 -0.70 -7.09
CA ASP A 109 -12.68 -0.96 -8.09
C ASP A 109 -12.39 -0.16 -9.37
N GLY A 110 -12.36 -0.88 -10.49
CA GLY A 110 -12.03 -0.30 -11.81
C GLY A 110 -10.53 -0.19 -12.09
N CYS A 111 -9.68 -0.80 -11.26
CA CYS A 111 -8.23 -0.80 -11.39
C CYS A 111 -7.70 -2.22 -11.67
N ASP A 112 -6.58 -2.32 -12.36
CA ASP A 112 -5.87 -3.57 -12.66
C ASP A 112 -4.51 -3.65 -11.94
N SER A 113 -4.27 -2.81 -10.95
CA SER A 113 -3.06 -2.85 -10.12
C SER A 113 -3.40 -2.71 -8.65
N ASN A 114 -2.67 -3.42 -7.80
CA ASN A 114 -2.83 -3.34 -6.37
C ASN A 114 -2.15 -2.10 -5.78
N LEU A 115 -2.79 -1.47 -4.80
CA LEU A 115 -2.15 -0.58 -3.84
C LEU A 115 -1.58 -1.42 -2.70
N GLY A 116 -0.25 -1.57 -2.66
CA GLY A 116 0.44 -2.27 -1.57
C GLY A 116 0.63 -1.40 -0.34
N GLY A 117 0.89 -2.05 0.79
CA GLY A 117 1.27 -1.38 2.02
C GLY A 117 0.16 -0.63 2.76
N GLN A 118 -1.08 -1.07 2.59
CA GLN A 118 -2.23 -0.43 3.22
C GLN A 118 -2.55 -1.08 4.58
N ASP A 119 -2.94 -0.25 5.55
CA ASP A 119 -3.47 -0.73 6.82
C ASP A 119 -4.97 -1.03 6.70
N ILE A 120 -5.44 -2.08 7.37
CA ILE A 120 -6.87 -2.42 7.42
C ILE A 120 -7.36 -2.19 8.84
N VAL A 121 -8.42 -1.39 8.98
CA VAL A 121 -9.00 -1.02 10.27
C VAL A 121 -10.47 -1.39 10.35
N GLY A 122 -11.06 -1.25 11.54
CA GLY A 122 -12.49 -1.53 11.77
C GLY A 122 -12.82 -3.00 11.93
N VAL A 123 -11.82 -3.88 11.94
CA VAL A 123 -11.98 -5.33 12.11
C VAL A 123 -10.79 -5.91 12.86
N PRO A 124 -10.96 -6.91 13.76
CA PRO A 124 -9.87 -7.61 14.40
C PRO A 124 -8.93 -8.26 13.37
N HIS A 125 -7.63 -8.29 13.67
CA HIS A 125 -6.61 -8.80 12.73
C HIS A 125 -6.85 -10.26 12.31
N ASP A 126 -7.35 -11.11 13.22
CA ASP A 126 -7.68 -12.51 12.97
C ASP A 126 -8.91 -12.72 12.07
N GLN A 127 -9.65 -11.66 11.77
CA GLN A 127 -10.80 -11.68 10.86
C GLN A 127 -10.47 -11.10 9.47
N ILE A 128 -9.27 -10.54 9.29
CA ILE A 128 -8.84 -10.03 7.98
C ILE A 128 -8.61 -11.20 7.03
N ARG A 129 -9.09 -11.07 5.80
CA ARG A 129 -9.02 -12.11 4.77
C ARG A 129 -9.04 -11.52 3.36
N SER A 130 -8.50 -12.24 2.42
CA SER A 130 -8.64 -11.88 1.00
C SER A 130 -10.11 -11.97 0.56
N GLY A 131 -10.53 -11.04 -0.27
CA GLY A 131 -11.91 -10.88 -0.71
C GLY A 131 -12.70 -9.84 0.07
N MET A 132 -12.22 -9.39 1.24
CA MET A 132 -12.92 -8.34 2.01
C MET A 132 -13.11 -7.08 1.20
N ARG A 133 -14.34 -6.53 1.25
CA ARG A 133 -14.66 -5.22 0.69
C ARG A 133 -14.23 -4.12 1.67
N VAL A 134 -13.45 -3.19 1.17
CA VAL A 134 -12.89 -2.08 1.96
C VAL A 134 -13.06 -0.75 1.25
N ARG A 135 -13.01 0.33 2.01
CA ARG A 135 -13.00 1.71 1.50
C ARG A 135 -11.90 2.52 2.15
N ALA A 136 -11.41 3.53 1.45
CA ALA A 136 -10.38 4.41 1.96
C ALA A 136 -10.91 5.28 3.11
N VAL A 137 -10.10 5.40 4.17
CA VAL A 137 -10.28 6.36 5.26
C VAL A 137 -9.41 7.58 4.96
N TRP A 138 -10.00 8.59 4.38
CA TRP A 138 -9.30 9.81 4.00
C TRP A 138 -8.96 10.66 5.21
N LYS A 139 -7.73 11.18 5.25
CA LYS A 139 -7.37 12.24 6.21
C LYS A 139 -8.21 13.49 5.97
N PRO A 140 -8.48 14.28 7.01
CA PRO A 140 -9.02 15.63 6.85
C PRO A 140 -8.18 16.44 5.85
N LYS A 141 -8.84 17.24 5.00
CA LYS A 141 -8.17 17.94 3.87
C LYS A 141 -6.94 18.74 4.33
N GLU A 142 -7.01 19.39 5.46
CA GLU A 142 -5.94 20.21 6.06
C GLU A 142 -4.73 19.40 6.55
N LYS A 143 -4.86 18.07 6.65
CA LYS A 143 -3.78 17.14 7.05
C LYS A 143 -3.18 16.37 5.90
N ARG A 144 -3.73 16.50 4.69
CA ARG A 144 -3.21 15.83 3.51
C ARG A 144 -1.96 16.53 3.02
N THR A 145 -0.91 15.77 2.77
CA THR A 145 0.37 16.32 2.31
C THR A 145 0.91 15.50 1.15
N GLY A 146 1.63 16.16 0.24
CA GLY A 146 2.32 15.50 -0.87
C GLY A 146 3.63 14.79 -0.46
N SER A 147 4.04 14.86 0.79
CA SER A 147 5.25 14.19 1.30
C SER A 147 4.97 12.70 1.51
N GLY A 148 4.73 11.98 0.42
CA GLY A 148 4.21 10.62 0.40
C GLY A 148 5.17 9.51 0.81
N VAL A 149 6.15 9.76 1.66
CA VAL A 149 6.97 8.69 2.23
C VAL A 149 6.33 8.25 3.55
N SER A 150 5.61 7.15 3.52
CA SER A 150 5.21 6.45 4.73
C SER A 150 6.42 5.68 5.28
N ASN A 151 6.53 5.61 6.59
CA ASN A 151 7.49 4.72 7.26
C ASN A 151 7.28 3.24 6.93
N ARG A 152 6.16 2.89 6.29
CA ARG A 152 5.73 1.52 5.98
C ARG A 152 5.95 1.10 4.54
N GLY A 153 6.57 1.89 3.68
CA GLY A 153 6.93 1.45 2.34
C GLY A 153 6.73 2.46 1.21
N TRP A 154 7.10 2.02 0.02
CA TRP A 154 7.10 2.80 -1.20
C TRP A 154 5.69 3.05 -1.75
N GLY A 155 5.45 4.28 -2.22
CA GLY A 155 4.19 4.65 -2.89
C GLY A 155 2.99 4.66 -1.96
N SER A 156 3.23 4.68 -0.66
CA SER A 156 2.16 4.73 0.32
C SER A 156 1.37 6.02 0.19
N VAL A 157 0.07 5.89 0.05
CA VAL A 157 -0.89 6.99 0.14
C VAL A 157 -1.15 7.45 1.58
N ALA A 158 -0.39 6.96 2.57
CA ALA A 158 -0.60 7.21 3.99
C ALA A 158 -0.46 8.68 4.41
N SER A 159 0.11 9.54 3.56
CA SER A 159 0.06 11.00 3.77
C SER A 159 -1.33 11.59 3.51
N VAL A 160 -2.23 10.85 2.88
CA VAL A 160 -3.54 11.29 2.40
C VAL A 160 -4.66 10.34 2.83
N ILE A 161 -4.45 9.02 2.67
CA ILE A 161 -5.34 7.95 3.13
C ILE A 161 -4.70 7.30 4.35
N ASP A 162 -5.42 7.30 5.47
CA ASP A 162 -4.90 6.82 6.75
C ASP A 162 -4.86 5.28 6.80
N ALA A 163 -5.91 4.66 6.28
CA ALA A 163 -6.11 3.22 6.25
C ALA A 163 -7.23 2.88 5.25
N PHE A 164 -7.52 1.59 5.14
CA PHE A 164 -8.76 1.11 4.54
C PHE A 164 -9.63 0.46 5.61
N GLU A 165 -10.91 0.76 5.64
CA GLU A 165 -11.85 0.16 6.59
C GLU A 165 -12.77 -0.85 5.92
N TRP A 166 -13.13 -1.90 6.66
CA TRP A 166 -14.10 -2.89 6.20
C TRP A 166 -15.47 -2.24 6.03
N THR A 167 -16.12 -2.48 4.89
CA THR A 167 -17.45 -1.90 4.58
C THR A 167 -18.60 -2.66 5.23
N GLY A 168 -18.37 -3.87 5.73
CA GLY A 168 -19.44 -4.75 6.22
C GLY A 168 -20.15 -5.53 5.12
N GLU A 169 -19.81 -5.30 3.86
CA GLU A 169 -20.37 -6.03 2.73
C GLU A 169 -19.86 -7.47 2.69
N PRO A 170 -20.58 -8.38 2.01
CA PRO A 170 -20.08 -9.72 1.74
C PRO A 170 -18.75 -9.70 0.99
N ASP A 171 -17.92 -10.69 1.25
CA ASP A 171 -16.67 -10.84 0.55
C ASP A 171 -16.91 -11.01 -0.96
N GLU A 172 -16.01 -10.49 -1.74
CA GLU A 172 -16.06 -10.56 -3.19
C GLU A 172 -15.71 -11.96 -3.70
N ASP A 173 -16.29 -12.37 -4.83
CA ASP A 173 -15.96 -13.63 -5.47
C ASP A 173 -14.47 -13.64 -5.88
N ARG A 174 -13.80 -14.74 -5.56
CA ARG A 174 -12.37 -14.95 -5.84
C ARG A 174 -12.04 -14.74 -7.33
N ALA A 175 -12.93 -15.13 -8.23
CA ALA A 175 -12.73 -14.95 -9.66
C ALA A 175 -12.51 -13.49 -10.09
N LYS A 176 -12.92 -12.51 -9.27
CA LYS A 176 -12.72 -11.08 -9.58
C LYS A 176 -11.33 -10.57 -9.23
N TYR A 177 -10.60 -11.26 -8.36
CA TYR A 177 -9.31 -10.77 -7.87
C TYR A 177 -8.20 -11.82 -7.88
N GLU A 178 -8.47 -13.05 -8.31
CA GLU A 178 -7.47 -14.14 -8.27
C GLU A 178 -6.21 -13.86 -9.10
N GLU A 179 -6.33 -13.12 -10.21
CA GLU A 179 -5.19 -12.67 -11.01
C GLU A 179 -4.30 -11.64 -10.27
N HIS A 180 -4.77 -11.08 -9.16
CA HIS A 180 -4.10 -10.05 -8.36
C HIS A 180 -3.63 -10.55 -7.00
N ILE A 181 -3.73 -11.85 -6.73
CA ILE A 181 -3.16 -12.49 -5.53
C ILE A 181 -1.68 -12.73 -5.79
N PHE A 182 -0.83 -12.32 -4.83
CA PHE A 182 0.62 -12.53 -4.88
C PHE A 182 1.06 -13.51 -3.82
#